data_a704154108adde51c5a719b37f2af7ec
#
_entry.id   a704154108adde51c5a719b37f2af7ec
#
_cell.length_a   1.000
_cell.length_b   1.000
_cell.length_c   1.000
_cell.angle_alpha   90.00
_cell.angle_beta   90.00
_cell.angle_gamma   90.00
#
_symmetry.space_group_name_H-M   'P 1'
#
loop_
_entity.id
_entity.type
_entity.pdbx_description
1 polymer ?
#
loop_
_entity_poly.entity_id
_entity_poly.type
_entity_poly.pdbx_seq_one_letter_code
_entity_poly.pdbx_strand_id
1 'polypeptide(L)'
;MKKEIFNEKFKQVFVPEIVGHNTEGKLKISKLLELITDDFYRQKIERHFGLQDVQDNYVVIGNVDTAYNYVKYITEKFEYLNYYAFSKNVETYMEQNEDNKQNEIYFVIDEPFNEEGEIVNQIIAKAEYDSVNMFYKEVELSKHINYLKKNGYTRPLESLNKAWKTEFLLNDKLNKRRNYRFVKDAGKLYLRSINSELYNEYGVAFAFVVGMLALDRLMRNEKGVNFSITSLSLNESKIDIIVSSNDSVYVEEIQSYISSSISIRNNDLGNKSLSFTNTLKITRQQNTEREIYIFPKVKEDINTKTIIRHSEGIEKVFATIDLINGIMDSSSEFVKTFKGFHKTNSYDELRAKIEEKLITNNSPFKGVKELRDLFKRSAVQSIDNLAKLLDMCGKAEMIDMDFDLKFKLRYLISNVLLYGKNNVE
;
A
#
# COMPACT_ATOMS: atom_id res chain seq x y z
N MET A 1 -7.52 9.50 -20.98
CA MET A 1 -6.17 8.97 -21.33
C MET A 1 -5.57 8.42 -20.05
N LYS A 2 -5.47 7.09 -19.94
CA LYS A 2 -4.96 6.41 -18.73
C LYS A 2 -3.50 6.81 -18.50
N LYS A 3 -3.21 7.48 -17.40
CA LYS A 3 -1.86 7.86 -17.04
C LYS A 3 -1.24 6.70 -16.27
N GLU A 4 -0.56 5.80 -16.96
CA GLU A 4 0.29 4.81 -16.34
C GLU A 4 1.52 5.54 -15.78
N ILE A 5 1.70 5.48 -14.48
CA ILE A 5 2.80 6.12 -13.79
C ILE A 5 3.79 5.03 -13.39
N PHE A 6 4.98 5.14 -13.95
CA PHE A 6 6.04 4.19 -13.72
C PHE A 6 7.08 4.78 -12.77
N ASN A 7 7.29 4.12 -11.63
CA ASN A 7 8.46 4.37 -10.82
C ASN A 7 9.70 3.77 -11.54
N GLU A 8 10.82 4.46 -11.57
CA GLU A 8 12.04 4.03 -12.24
C GLU A 8 12.54 2.64 -11.81
N LYS A 9 12.24 2.22 -10.57
CA LYS A 9 12.68 0.93 -10.02
C LYS A 9 11.76 -0.22 -10.40
N PHE A 10 10.48 -0.12 -10.03
CA PHE A 10 9.44 -1.08 -10.38
C PHE A 10 8.21 -0.31 -10.80
N LYS A 11 7.64 -0.67 -11.94
CA LYS A 11 6.49 0.01 -12.51
C LYS A 11 5.32 0.04 -11.51
N GLN A 12 5.11 1.18 -10.86
CA GLN A 12 3.90 1.43 -10.11
C GLN A 12 2.79 1.75 -11.10
N VAL A 13 1.71 1.03 -11.04
CA VAL A 13 0.48 1.38 -11.76
C VAL A 13 -0.40 2.15 -10.81
N PHE A 14 -0.71 3.38 -11.17
CA PHE A 14 -1.72 4.20 -10.51
C PHE A 14 -2.82 4.48 -11.50
N VAL A 15 -4.04 4.10 -11.18
CA VAL A 15 -5.21 4.30 -12.03
C VAL A 15 -6.19 5.19 -11.28
N PRO A 16 -5.99 6.51 -11.29
CA PRO A 16 -6.90 7.44 -10.62
C PRO A 16 -8.28 7.47 -11.28
N GLU A 17 -8.35 7.04 -12.55
CA GLU A 17 -9.54 7.05 -13.40
C GLU A 17 -10.26 5.68 -13.46
N ILE A 18 -10.00 4.74 -12.55
CA ILE A 18 -10.98 3.68 -12.27
C ILE A 18 -12.21 4.33 -11.60
N VAL A 19 -12.37 5.59 -11.89
CA VAL A 19 -13.43 6.39 -11.33
C VAL A 19 -14.65 6.20 -12.19
N GLY A 20 -15.51 5.43 -11.72
CA GLY A 20 -16.84 5.89 -11.53
C GLY A 20 -17.82 5.82 -12.66
N HIS A 21 -17.68 5.14 -13.75
CA HIS A 21 -18.85 5.02 -14.62
C HIS A 21 -19.25 3.58 -14.96
N ASN A 22 -18.42 2.59 -14.65
CA ASN A 22 -18.77 1.19 -14.85
C ASN A 22 -19.19 0.51 -13.53
N THR A 23 -20.39 0.80 -13.08
CA THR A 23 -21.00 0.14 -11.92
C THR A 23 -21.34 -1.35 -12.18
N GLU A 24 -21.16 -1.82 -13.40
CA GLU A 24 -21.56 -3.17 -13.86
C GLU A 24 -20.37 -4.10 -14.08
N GLY A 25 -19.21 -3.85 -13.48
CA GLY A 25 -18.06 -4.73 -13.57
C GLY A 25 -18.41 -6.15 -13.13
N LYS A 26 -18.05 -7.15 -13.94
CA LYS A 26 -18.28 -8.58 -13.65
C LYS A 26 -17.02 -9.38 -13.92
N LEU A 27 -16.63 -10.21 -12.95
CA LEU A 27 -15.52 -11.12 -13.08
C LEU A 27 -15.91 -12.52 -12.61
N LYS A 28 -15.66 -13.55 -13.42
CA LYS A 28 -15.88 -14.94 -12.99
C LYS A 28 -15.01 -15.24 -11.76
N ILE A 29 -15.57 -15.96 -10.80
CA ILE A 29 -14.86 -16.39 -9.58
C ILE A 29 -13.67 -17.29 -9.98
N SER A 30 -13.83 -18.19 -10.96
CA SER A 30 -12.73 -19.00 -11.47
C SER A 30 -11.54 -18.17 -11.95
N LYS A 31 -11.78 -17.10 -12.71
CA LYS A 31 -10.71 -16.20 -13.16
C LYS A 31 -10.05 -15.46 -11.99
N LEU A 32 -10.85 -15.06 -11.00
CA LEU A 32 -10.30 -14.41 -9.81
C LEU A 32 -9.36 -15.36 -9.05
N LEU A 33 -9.74 -16.63 -8.91
CA LEU A 33 -8.95 -17.67 -8.25
C LEU A 33 -7.68 -18.07 -9.03
N GLU A 34 -7.65 -17.92 -10.36
CA GLU A 34 -6.45 -18.14 -11.18
C GLU A 34 -5.28 -17.25 -10.77
N LEU A 35 -5.53 -16.10 -10.14
CA LEU A 35 -4.46 -15.23 -9.60
C LEU A 35 -3.72 -15.85 -8.42
N ILE A 36 -4.28 -16.87 -7.77
CA ILE A 36 -3.66 -17.58 -6.65
C ILE A 36 -2.95 -18.82 -7.19
N THR A 37 -1.66 -18.74 -7.35
CA THR A 37 -0.82 -19.82 -7.89
C THR A 37 -0.53 -20.91 -6.85
N ASP A 38 -0.52 -20.56 -5.56
CA ASP A 38 -0.32 -21.50 -4.47
C ASP A 38 -1.63 -22.28 -4.18
N ASP A 39 -1.60 -23.59 -4.38
CA ASP A 39 -2.75 -24.47 -4.20
C ASP A 39 -3.24 -24.53 -2.75
N PHE A 40 -2.36 -24.42 -1.77
CA PHE A 40 -2.74 -24.39 -0.35
C PHE A 40 -3.60 -23.15 -0.05
N TYR A 41 -3.17 -21.98 -0.47
CA TYR A 41 -3.95 -20.75 -0.30
C TYR A 41 -5.25 -20.79 -1.11
N ARG A 42 -5.23 -21.29 -2.34
CA ARG A 42 -6.42 -21.41 -3.17
C ARG A 42 -7.49 -22.28 -2.50
N GLN A 43 -7.13 -23.49 -2.05
CA GLN A 43 -8.07 -24.39 -1.37
C GLN A 43 -8.63 -23.81 -0.08
N LYS A 44 -7.81 -23.08 0.68
CA LYS A 44 -8.26 -22.39 1.90
C LYS A 44 -9.27 -21.28 1.59
N ILE A 45 -9.03 -20.47 0.55
CA ILE A 45 -9.96 -19.45 0.08
C ILE A 45 -11.28 -20.08 -0.39
N GLU A 46 -11.22 -21.08 -1.25
CA GLU A 46 -12.40 -21.77 -1.76
C GLU A 46 -13.28 -22.33 -0.64
N ARG A 47 -12.65 -22.97 0.35
CA ARG A 47 -13.37 -23.52 1.52
C ARG A 47 -14.00 -22.41 2.37
N HIS A 48 -13.26 -21.34 2.67
CA HIS A 48 -13.73 -20.24 3.52
C HIS A 48 -14.91 -19.50 2.91
N PHE A 49 -14.86 -19.25 1.62
CA PHE A 49 -15.92 -18.52 0.90
C PHE A 49 -17.01 -19.43 0.32
N GLY A 50 -16.90 -20.76 0.47
CA GLY A 50 -17.88 -21.72 -0.03
C GLY A 50 -17.96 -21.76 -1.57
N LEU A 51 -16.80 -21.72 -2.25
CA LEU A 51 -16.75 -21.55 -3.71
C LEU A 51 -16.69 -22.86 -4.50
N GLN A 52 -16.75 -24.02 -3.87
CA GLN A 52 -16.53 -25.34 -4.50
C GLN A 52 -17.49 -25.63 -5.65
N ASP A 53 -18.75 -25.15 -5.57
CA ASP A 53 -19.79 -25.40 -6.58
C ASP A 53 -20.24 -24.13 -7.33
N VAL A 54 -19.53 -23.00 -7.13
CA VAL A 54 -19.99 -21.68 -7.64
C VAL A 54 -18.90 -20.94 -8.44
N GLN A 55 -17.87 -21.64 -8.90
CA GLN A 55 -16.75 -21.01 -9.62
C GLN A 55 -17.16 -20.34 -10.94
N ASP A 56 -18.26 -20.78 -11.55
CA ASP A 56 -18.85 -20.15 -12.75
C ASP A 56 -19.66 -18.89 -12.44
N ASN A 57 -19.93 -18.61 -11.16
CA ASN A 57 -20.60 -17.39 -10.75
C ASN A 57 -19.67 -16.18 -10.89
N TYR A 58 -20.25 -15.01 -10.76
CA TYR A 58 -19.54 -13.75 -10.93
C TYR A 58 -19.48 -12.98 -9.61
N VAL A 59 -18.33 -12.37 -9.36
CA VAL A 59 -18.20 -11.20 -8.49
C VAL A 59 -18.67 -9.99 -9.27
N VAL A 60 -19.61 -9.23 -8.71
CA VAL A 60 -20.22 -8.06 -9.36
C VAL A 60 -19.84 -6.80 -8.60
N ILE A 61 -18.65 -6.27 -8.88
CA ILE A 61 -18.12 -5.03 -8.30
C ILE A 61 -17.70 -4.12 -9.46
N GLY A 62 -18.12 -2.87 -9.44
CA GLY A 62 -17.76 -1.92 -10.50
C GLY A 62 -16.24 -1.87 -10.70
N ASN A 63 -15.79 -1.87 -11.95
CA ASN A 63 -14.37 -1.85 -12.37
C ASN A 63 -13.53 -3.07 -11.95
N VAL A 64 -14.11 -4.16 -11.43
CA VAL A 64 -13.35 -5.34 -10.98
C VAL A 64 -12.55 -6.00 -12.11
N ASP A 65 -13.08 -6.04 -13.32
CA ASP A 65 -12.44 -6.55 -14.52
C ASP A 65 -11.20 -5.74 -14.91
N THR A 66 -11.32 -4.42 -14.86
CA THR A 66 -10.19 -3.51 -15.10
C THR A 66 -9.10 -3.70 -14.05
N ALA A 67 -9.45 -3.73 -12.77
CA ALA A 67 -8.51 -3.96 -11.68
C ALA A 67 -7.84 -5.34 -11.78
N TYR A 68 -8.61 -6.39 -12.11
CA TYR A 68 -8.09 -7.73 -12.36
C TYR A 68 -6.99 -7.73 -13.43
N ASN A 69 -7.21 -7.04 -14.54
CA ASN A 69 -6.22 -7.00 -15.63
C ASN A 69 -4.90 -6.36 -15.18
N TYR A 70 -4.93 -5.34 -14.33
CA TYR A 70 -3.71 -4.74 -13.76
C TYR A 70 -3.03 -5.67 -12.76
N VAL A 71 -3.78 -6.31 -11.87
CA VAL A 71 -3.23 -7.27 -10.92
C VAL A 71 -2.61 -8.45 -11.66
N LYS A 72 -3.30 -9.02 -12.64
CA LYS A 72 -2.80 -10.10 -13.48
C LYS A 72 -1.50 -9.71 -14.20
N TYR A 73 -1.47 -8.53 -14.83
CA TYR A 73 -0.26 -8.04 -15.49
C TYR A 73 0.94 -7.96 -14.54
N ILE A 74 0.75 -7.45 -13.32
CA ILE A 74 1.84 -7.35 -12.34
C ILE A 74 2.29 -8.73 -11.86
N THR A 75 1.36 -9.64 -11.58
CA THR A 75 1.69 -10.99 -11.10
C THR A 75 2.35 -11.87 -12.16
N GLU A 76 1.99 -11.71 -13.43
CA GLU A 76 2.61 -12.45 -14.54
C GLU A 76 3.96 -11.86 -14.98
N LYS A 77 4.18 -10.57 -14.73
CA LYS A 77 5.40 -9.89 -15.15
C LYS A 77 6.62 -10.26 -14.31
N PHE A 78 6.43 -10.48 -13.03
CA PHE A 78 7.52 -10.67 -12.07
C PHE A 78 7.58 -12.12 -11.59
N GLU A 79 8.80 -12.66 -11.51
CA GLU A 79 9.07 -13.94 -10.86
C GLU A 79 9.48 -13.69 -9.41
N TYR A 80 8.76 -14.30 -8.47
CA TYR A 80 9.02 -14.18 -7.03
C TYR A 80 9.81 -15.37 -6.53
N LEU A 81 10.88 -15.12 -5.77
CA LEU A 81 11.78 -16.13 -5.27
C LEU A 81 12.08 -15.89 -3.80
N ASN A 82 12.07 -16.95 -3.02
CA ASN A 82 12.42 -16.94 -1.62
C ASN A 82 13.63 -17.82 -1.38
N TYR A 83 14.63 -17.29 -0.71
CA TYR A 83 15.81 -18.06 -0.31
C TYR A 83 16.11 -17.83 1.15
N TYR A 84 16.55 -18.88 1.82
CA TYR A 84 16.87 -18.86 3.25
C TYR A 84 18.38 -18.93 3.43
N ALA A 85 18.93 -18.02 4.21
CA ALA A 85 20.36 -17.99 4.48
C ALA A 85 20.65 -17.51 5.91
N PHE A 86 21.77 -17.96 6.46
CA PHE A 86 22.31 -17.44 7.70
C PHE A 86 23.03 -16.11 7.45
N SER A 87 23.00 -15.20 8.43
CA SER A 87 23.64 -13.88 8.30
C SER A 87 25.14 -13.95 7.97
N LYS A 88 25.85 -14.98 8.45
CA LYS A 88 27.27 -15.22 8.13
C LYS A 88 27.57 -15.51 6.67
N ASN A 89 26.56 -15.97 5.92
CA ASN A 89 26.67 -16.30 4.49
C ASN A 89 26.32 -15.10 3.60
N VAL A 90 26.13 -13.91 4.17
CA VAL A 90 25.66 -12.73 3.43
C VAL A 90 26.67 -11.61 3.53
N GLU A 91 27.04 -11.08 2.39
CA GLU A 91 27.88 -9.90 2.25
C GLU A 91 27.17 -8.84 1.40
N THR A 92 27.60 -7.60 1.54
CA THR A 92 27.15 -6.52 0.66
C THR A 92 28.34 -5.84 0.00
N TYR A 93 28.16 -5.37 -1.21
CA TYR A 93 29.10 -4.49 -1.87
C TYR A 93 28.38 -3.31 -2.52
N MET A 94 29.13 -2.32 -2.95
CA MET A 94 28.59 -1.12 -3.53
C MET A 94 29.20 -0.88 -4.91
N GLU A 95 28.35 -0.60 -5.87
CA GLU A 95 28.73 -0.19 -7.21
C GLU A 95 28.05 1.13 -7.58
N GLN A 96 28.70 1.91 -8.44
CA GLN A 96 28.06 3.08 -9.02
C GLN A 96 27.32 2.66 -10.29
N ASN A 97 26.04 3.00 -10.32
CA ASN A 97 25.22 2.79 -11.52
C ASN A 97 25.70 3.74 -12.64
N GLU A 98 26.01 3.20 -13.81
CA GLU A 98 26.58 3.94 -14.93
C GLU A 98 25.61 4.97 -15.50
N ASP A 99 24.31 4.69 -15.51
CA ASP A 99 23.28 5.53 -16.11
C ASP A 99 22.97 6.77 -15.27
N ASN A 100 22.73 6.59 -13.98
CA ASN A 100 22.28 7.67 -13.10
C ASN A 100 23.35 8.16 -12.10
N LYS A 101 24.55 7.56 -12.14
CA LYS A 101 25.69 7.85 -11.25
C LYS A 101 25.39 7.69 -9.75
N GLN A 102 24.32 6.98 -9.40
CA GLN A 102 23.96 6.68 -8.01
C GLN A 102 24.73 5.46 -7.52
N ASN A 103 25.14 5.47 -6.26
CA ASN A 103 25.73 4.30 -5.63
C ASN A 103 24.61 3.32 -5.25
N GLU A 104 24.75 2.07 -5.65
CA GLU A 104 23.81 1.00 -5.40
C GLU A 104 24.47 -0.08 -4.54
N ILE A 105 23.68 -0.71 -3.67
CA ILE A 105 24.15 -1.80 -2.82
C ILE A 105 23.62 -3.11 -3.40
N TYR A 106 24.51 -4.09 -3.47
CA TYR A 106 24.23 -5.46 -3.88
C TYR A 106 24.47 -6.39 -2.70
N PHE A 107 23.65 -7.43 -2.62
CA PHE A 107 23.81 -8.54 -1.69
C PHE A 107 24.43 -9.72 -2.42
N VAL A 108 25.42 -10.34 -1.81
CA VAL A 108 25.98 -11.62 -2.19
C VAL A 108 25.61 -12.62 -1.11
N ILE A 109 24.92 -13.67 -1.48
CA ILE A 109 24.45 -14.70 -0.56
C ILE A 109 25.07 -16.02 -1.00
N ASP A 110 25.94 -16.56 -0.16
CA ASP A 110 26.63 -17.83 -0.39
C ASP A 110 25.77 -18.98 0.13
N GLU A 111 25.64 -20.03 -0.69
CA GLU A 111 24.97 -21.28 -0.37
C GLU A 111 23.59 -21.09 0.32
N PRO A 112 22.67 -20.27 -0.26
CA PRO A 112 21.34 -20.15 0.29
C PRO A 112 20.52 -21.42 0.01
N PHE A 113 19.47 -21.62 0.83
CA PHE A 113 18.51 -22.71 0.65
C PHE A 113 17.29 -22.20 -0.12
N ASN A 114 16.80 -22.98 -1.07
CA ASN A 114 15.51 -22.74 -1.71
C ASN A 114 14.34 -23.13 -0.78
N GLU A 115 13.09 -23.02 -1.24
CA GLU A 115 11.89 -23.39 -0.47
C GLU A 115 11.80 -24.90 -0.18
N GLU A 116 12.40 -25.73 -1.03
CA GLU A 116 12.51 -27.18 -0.84
C GLU A 116 13.62 -27.58 0.13
N GLY A 117 14.44 -26.63 0.58
CA GLY A 117 15.56 -26.84 1.50
C GLY A 117 16.86 -27.29 0.82
N GLU A 118 16.95 -27.19 -0.49
CA GLU A 118 18.13 -27.50 -1.26
C GLU A 118 19.08 -26.31 -1.29
N ILE A 119 20.38 -26.58 -1.20
CA ILE A 119 21.41 -25.55 -1.35
C ILE A 119 21.55 -25.18 -2.81
N VAL A 120 21.45 -23.89 -3.10
CA VAL A 120 21.69 -23.34 -4.43
C VAL A 120 23.01 -22.58 -4.49
N ASN A 121 23.51 -22.35 -5.70
CA ASN A 121 24.72 -21.57 -5.92
C ASN A 121 24.56 -20.14 -5.38
N GLN A 122 25.69 -19.42 -5.28
CA GLN A 122 25.73 -18.03 -4.89
C GLN A 122 24.69 -17.18 -5.63
N ILE A 123 23.99 -16.33 -4.88
CA ILE A 123 23.03 -15.36 -5.40
C ILE A 123 23.60 -13.96 -5.28
N ILE A 124 23.53 -13.20 -6.36
CA ILE A 124 23.85 -11.78 -6.36
C ILE A 124 22.61 -11.00 -6.74
N ALA A 125 22.20 -10.05 -5.89
CA ALA A 125 20.99 -9.27 -6.10
C ALA A 125 21.18 -7.81 -5.70
N LYS A 126 20.57 -6.91 -6.47
CA LYS A 126 20.51 -5.50 -6.14
C LYS A 126 19.55 -5.27 -4.97
N ALA A 127 19.98 -4.46 -4.00
CA ALA A 127 19.13 -4.04 -2.90
C ALA A 127 18.06 -3.06 -3.37
N GLU A 128 16.80 -3.38 -3.05
CA GLU A 128 15.68 -2.48 -3.29
C GLU A 128 14.90 -2.21 -2.00
N TYR A 129 14.07 -1.15 -2.02
CA TYR A 129 13.29 -0.69 -0.88
C TYR A 129 14.15 -0.52 0.39
N ASP A 130 13.72 -1.12 1.48
CA ASP A 130 14.37 -1.03 2.80
C ASP A 130 15.26 -2.23 3.14
N SER A 131 15.58 -3.08 2.16
CA SER A 131 16.31 -4.33 2.36
C SER A 131 17.68 -4.14 3.04
N VAL A 132 18.40 -3.06 2.71
CA VAL A 132 19.66 -2.69 3.37
C VAL A 132 19.44 -2.39 4.85
N ASN A 133 18.42 -1.60 5.18
CA ASN A 133 18.09 -1.27 6.56
C ASN A 133 17.65 -2.52 7.33
N MET A 134 16.88 -3.40 6.70
CA MET A 134 16.43 -4.67 7.31
C MET A 134 17.60 -5.56 7.68
N PHE A 135 18.64 -5.65 6.83
CA PHE A 135 19.84 -6.45 7.11
C PHE A 135 20.64 -5.87 8.28
N TYR A 136 20.94 -4.58 8.23
CA TYR A 136 21.81 -3.93 9.21
C TYR A 136 21.10 -3.43 10.48
N LYS A 137 19.78 -3.58 10.59
CA LYS A 137 18.99 -3.11 11.73
C LYS A 137 19.41 -3.79 13.04
N GLU A 138 19.68 -5.09 13.00
CA GLU A 138 20.03 -5.84 14.21
C GLU A 138 21.38 -5.49 14.81
N VAL A 139 22.27 -4.95 13.98
CA VAL A 139 23.57 -4.44 14.40
C VAL A 139 23.59 -2.90 14.48
N GLU A 140 22.41 -2.26 14.39
CA GLU A 140 22.19 -0.81 14.52
C GLU A 140 23.02 0.06 13.52
N LEU A 141 23.48 -0.52 12.41
CA LEU A 141 24.34 0.15 11.43
C LEU A 141 23.60 0.76 10.24
N SER A 142 22.27 0.63 10.14
CA SER A 142 21.50 1.08 8.98
C SER A 142 21.80 2.53 8.57
N LYS A 143 21.88 3.45 9.55
CA LYS A 143 22.20 4.86 9.28
C LYS A 143 23.60 5.06 8.75
N HIS A 144 24.58 4.29 9.28
CA HIS A 144 25.96 4.37 8.84
C HIS A 144 26.14 3.84 7.41
N ILE A 145 25.52 2.71 7.09
CA ILE A 145 25.53 2.17 5.73
C ILE A 145 24.92 3.14 4.72
N ASN A 146 23.79 3.76 5.06
CA ASN A 146 23.19 4.78 4.19
C ASN A 146 24.09 6.00 4.00
N TYR A 147 24.86 6.38 5.02
CA TYR A 147 25.85 7.43 4.90
C TYR A 147 27.01 7.03 3.98
N LEU A 148 27.54 5.82 4.12
CA LEU A 148 28.58 5.29 3.22
C LEU A 148 28.08 5.23 1.77
N LYS A 149 26.88 4.71 1.54
CA LYS A 149 26.21 4.67 0.24
C LYS A 149 26.13 6.06 -0.40
N LYS A 150 25.59 7.03 0.36
CA LYS A 150 25.42 8.40 -0.12
C LYS A 150 26.73 9.06 -0.59
N ASN A 151 27.82 8.74 0.07
CA ASN A 151 29.15 9.35 -0.19
C ASN A 151 30.06 8.49 -1.05
N GLY A 152 29.62 7.30 -1.49
CA GLY A 152 30.43 6.40 -2.33
C GLY A 152 31.64 5.78 -1.62
N TYR A 153 31.56 5.58 -0.29
CA TYR A 153 32.68 5.04 0.50
C TYR A 153 32.72 3.51 0.46
N THR A 154 33.21 2.96 -0.66
CA THR A 154 33.26 1.51 -0.92
C THR A 154 34.18 0.77 0.06
N ARG A 155 35.44 1.24 0.23
CA ARG A 155 36.42 0.58 1.13
C ARG A 155 35.97 0.50 2.60
N PRO A 156 35.41 1.55 3.21
CA PRO A 156 34.81 1.45 4.55
C PRO A 156 33.69 0.42 4.64
N LEU A 157 32.84 0.30 3.62
CA LEU A 157 31.77 -0.72 3.57
C LEU A 157 32.36 -2.13 3.55
N GLU A 158 33.35 -2.40 2.71
CA GLU A 158 34.03 -3.70 2.63
C GLU A 158 34.68 -4.08 3.95
N SER A 159 35.37 -3.14 4.60
CA SER A 159 36.01 -3.37 5.91
C SER A 159 34.98 -3.71 6.99
N LEU A 160 33.86 -3.01 6.97
CA LEU A 160 32.76 -3.25 7.88
C LEU A 160 32.12 -4.63 7.68
N ASN A 161 31.91 -5.04 6.44
CA ASN A 161 31.38 -6.37 6.12
C ASN A 161 32.29 -7.48 6.64
N LYS A 162 33.60 -7.37 6.44
CA LYS A 162 34.59 -8.35 6.96
C LYS A 162 34.53 -8.48 8.48
N ALA A 163 34.44 -7.34 9.19
CA ALA A 163 34.32 -7.33 10.65
C ALA A 163 33.03 -8.04 11.10
N TRP A 164 31.88 -7.69 10.50
CA TRP A 164 30.60 -8.31 10.87
C TRP A 164 30.46 -9.76 10.45
N LYS A 165 31.07 -10.18 9.34
CA LYS A 165 31.12 -11.61 8.98
C LYS A 165 31.82 -12.42 10.07
N THR A 166 32.89 -11.88 10.65
CA THR A 166 33.57 -12.51 11.79
C THR A 166 32.68 -12.57 13.03
N GLU A 167 31.98 -11.50 13.37
CA GLU A 167 31.04 -11.47 14.48
C GLU A 167 29.88 -12.46 14.30
N PHE A 168 29.31 -12.55 13.10
CA PHE A 168 28.27 -13.55 12.79
C PHE A 168 28.78 -14.99 12.90
N LEU A 169 30.05 -15.25 12.64
CA LEU A 169 30.64 -16.58 12.84
C LEU A 169 30.86 -16.91 14.32
N LEU A 170 31.15 -15.93 15.15
CA LEU A 170 31.47 -16.09 16.57
C LEU A 170 30.25 -16.00 17.50
N ASN A 171 29.14 -15.44 17.03
CA ASN A 171 27.96 -15.15 17.85
C ASN A 171 26.67 -15.71 17.23
N ASP A 172 26.25 -16.86 17.70
CA ASP A 172 25.04 -17.54 17.24
C ASP A 172 23.77 -16.71 17.36
N LYS A 173 23.70 -15.77 18.32
CA LYS A 173 22.54 -14.88 18.48
C LYS A 173 22.39 -13.89 17.33
N LEU A 174 23.51 -13.52 16.69
CA LEU A 174 23.53 -12.63 15.54
C LEU A 174 23.45 -13.41 14.22
N ASN A 175 23.89 -14.67 14.21
CA ASN A 175 23.86 -15.53 13.03
C ASN A 175 22.50 -16.18 12.84
N LYS A 176 21.50 -15.37 12.50
CA LYS A 176 20.13 -15.85 12.30
C LYS A 176 19.91 -16.32 10.88
N ARG A 177 19.17 -17.42 10.74
CA ARG A 177 18.59 -17.82 9.45
C ARG A 177 17.38 -16.94 9.16
N ARG A 178 17.31 -16.40 7.92
CA ARG A 178 16.27 -15.48 7.48
C ARG A 178 15.78 -15.82 6.10
N ASN A 179 14.59 -15.36 5.79
CA ASN A 179 14.02 -15.40 4.46
C ASN A 179 14.41 -14.13 3.69
N TYR A 180 15.21 -14.29 2.65
CA TYR A 180 15.59 -13.25 1.66
C TYR A 180 14.64 -13.36 0.49
N ARG A 181 13.86 -12.31 0.27
CA ARG A 181 12.75 -12.32 -0.69
C ARG A 181 13.11 -11.46 -1.89
N PHE A 182 13.08 -12.10 -3.05
CA PHE A 182 13.53 -11.50 -4.30
C PHE A 182 12.36 -11.31 -5.26
N VAL A 183 12.59 -10.42 -6.21
CA VAL A 183 11.83 -10.31 -7.43
C VAL A 183 12.81 -10.29 -8.59
N LYS A 184 12.48 -11.01 -9.67
CA LYS A 184 13.25 -11.03 -10.90
C LYS A 184 12.50 -10.25 -11.97
N ASP A 185 13.16 -9.26 -12.58
CA ASP A 185 12.65 -8.46 -13.67
C ASP A 185 13.71 -8.39 -14.78
N ALA A 186 13.34 -8.73 -16.01
CA ALA A 186 14.23 -8.73 -17.17
C ALA A 186 15.58 -9.45 -16.94
N GLY A 187 15.57 -10.58 -16.24
CA GLY A 187 16.74 -11.39 -15.94
C GLY A 187 17.62 -10.88 -14.79
N LYS A 188 17.31 -9.72 -14.20
CA LYS A 188 18.00 -9.17 -13.03
C LYS A 188 17.26 -9.51 -11.74
N LEU A 189 18.02 -9.81 -10.70
CA LEU A 189 17.49 -10.17 -9.39
C LEU A 189 17.57 -8.98 -8.43
N TYR A 190 16.49 -8.71 -7.74
CA TYR A 190 16.35 -7.60 -6.79
C TYR A 190 15.91 -8.13 -5.44
N LEU A 191 16.67 -7.84 -4.40
CA LEU A 191 16.30 -8.15 -3.02
C LEU A 191 15.34 -7.08 -2.49
N ARG A 192 14.06 -7.44 -2.33
CA ARG A 192 13.00 -6.51 -1.93
C ARG A 192 12.77 -6.46 -0.43
N SER A 193 12.99 -7.58 0.30
CA SER A 193 12.86 -7.62 1.76
C SER A 193 13.61 -8.77 2.38
N ILE A 194 13.86 -8.65 3.70
CA ILE A 194 14.48 -9.67 4.54
C ILE A 194 13.59 -9.85 5.76
N ASN A 195 13.05 -11.05 5.94
CA ASN A 195 12.05 -11.34 6.94
C ASN A 195 12.46 -12.53 7.83
N SER A 196 11.69 -12.80 8.87
CA SER A 196 11.79 -14.06 9.62
C SER A 196 11.30 -15.23 8.77
N GLU A 197 11.70 -16.45 9.11
CA GLU A 197 11.21 -17.67 8.47
C GLU A 197 9.69 -17.88 8.64
N LEU A 198 9.11 -17.29 9.67
CA LEU A 198 7.67 -17.37 9.98
C LEU A 198 6.83 -16.33 9.20
N TYR A 199 7.41 -15.64 8.25
CA TYR A 199 6.71 -14.65 7.47
C TYR A 199 5.84 -15.30 6.40
N ASN A 200 4.52 -15.07 6.48
CA ASN A 200 3.58 -15.50 5.44
C ASN A 200 3.47 -14.43 4.35
N GLU A 201 3.68 -14.83 3.13
CA GLU A 201 3.55 -13.95 1.98
C GLU A 201 2.09 -13.86 1.53
N TYR A 202 1.45 -12.75 1.88
CA TYR A 202 0.14 -12.37 1.33
C TYR A 202 0.35 -11.38 0.19
N GLY A 203 0.76 -11.84 -0.98
CA GLY A 203 1.07 -10.99 -2.13
C GLY A 203 -0.08 -10.11 -2.61
N VAL A 204 0.20 -9.33 -3.65
CA VAL A 204 -0.77 -8.42 -4.29
C VAL A 204 -2.02 -9.17 -4.75
N ALA A 205 -1.84 -10.34 -5.38
CA ALA A 205 -2.93 -11.17 -5.86
C ALA A 205 -3.85 -11.66 -4.73
N PHE A 206 -3.27 -12.17 -3.64
CA PHE A 206 -4.03 -12.64 -2.48
C PHE A 206 -4.89 -11.52 -1.88
N ALA A 207 -4.31 -10.34 -1.66
CA ALA A 207 -5.03 -9.21 -1.09
C ALA A 207 -6.20 -8.77 -1.99
N PHE A 208 -5.99 -8.76 -3.30
CA PHE A 208 -7.04 -8.45 -4.28
C PHE A 208 -8.16 -9.50 -4.24
N VAL A 209 -7.82 -10.79 -4.40
CA VAL A 209 -8.80 -11.89 -4.44
C VAL A 209 -9.65 -11.92 -3.18
N VAL A 210 -9.01 -11.93 -2.02
CA VAL A 210 -9.69 -12.01 -0.73
C VAL A 210 -10.54 -10.77 -0.48
N GLY A 211 -10.03 -9.59 -0.84
CA GLY A 211 -10.78 -8.34 -0.75
C GLY A 211 -12.04 -8.34 -1.60
N MET A 212 -11.95 -8.77 -2.85
CA MET A 212 -13.11 -8.83 -3.76
C MET A 212 -14.15 -9.86 -3.31
N LEU A 213 -13.73 -11.06 -2.87
CA LEU A 213 -14.63 -12.07 -2.34
C LEU A 213 -15.33 -11.64 -1.05
N ALA A 214 -14.63 -10.94 -0.18
CA ALA A 214 -15.21 -10.41 1.06
C ALA A 214 -16.30 -9.37 0.77
N LEU A 215 -16.04 -8.46 -0.18
CA LEU A 215 -17.01 -7.46 -0.61
C LEU A 215 -18.20 -8.09 -1.34
N ASP A 216 -17.98 -9.07 -2.19
CA ASP A 216 -19.06 -9.81 -2.85
C ASP A 216 -19.97 -10.51 -1.83
N ARG A 217 -19.38 -11.12 -0.80
CA ARG A 217 -20.14 -11.73 0.32
C ARG A 217 -20.93 -10.67 1.11
N LEU A 218 -20.33 -9.52 1.38
CA LEU A 218 -21.00 -8.40 2.05
C LEU A 218 -22.22 -7.93 1.25
N MET A 219 -22.07 -7.71 -0.07
CA MET A 219 -23.16 -7.29 -0.97
C MET A 219 -24.30 -8.30 -1.06
N ARG A 220 -23.98 -9.62 -1.01
CA ARG A 220 -25.01 -10.67 -1.01
C ARG A 220 -25.80 -10.71 0.30
N ASN A 221 -25.16 -10.37 1.43
CA ASN A 221 -25.79 -10.37 2.75
C ASN A 221 -26.62 -9.11 2.95
N GLU A 222 -26.18 -7.97 2.46
CA GLU A 222 -26.85 -6.68 2.57
C GLU A 222 -27.54 -6.30 1.27
N LYS A 223 -28.85 -6.50 1.20
CA LYS A 223 -29.63 -6.20 -0.01
C LYS A 223 -29.58 -4.70 -0.34
N GLY A 224 -29.20 -4.40 -1.56
CA GLY A 224 -29.22 -3.04 -2.12
C GLY A 224 -27.89 -2.30 -2.03
N VAL A 225 -26.86 -2.83 -1.37
CA VAL A 225 -25.53 -2.22 -1.35
C VAL A 225 -24.72 -2.72 -2.54
N ASN A 226 -24.25 -1.80 -3.38
CA ASN A 226 -23.37 -2.08 -4.51
C ASN A 226 -22.09 -1.28 -4.37
N PHE A 227 -20.96 -1.88 -4.74
CA PHE A 227 -19.63 -1.27 -4.67
C PHE A 227 -18.98 -1.16 -6.04
N SER A 228 -18.12 -0.15 -6.16
CA SER A 228 -17.20 0.02 -7.29
C SER A 228 -15.79 0.31 -6.80
N ILE A 229 -14.78 -0.23 -7.49
CA ILE A 229 -13.39 0.16 -7.26
C ILE A 229 -13.23 1.57 -7.81
N THR A 230 -12.86 2.51 -6.95
CA THR A 230 -12.74 3.93 -7.28
C THR A 230 -11.29 4.42 -7.32
N SER A 231 -10.37 3.70 -6.69
CA SER A 231 -8.93 3.99 -6.77
C SER A 231 -8.14 2.69 -6.71
N LEU A 232 -7.10 2.59 -7.52
CA LEU A 232 -6.16 1.47 -7.53
C LEU A 232 -4.73 1.99 -7.68
N SER A 233 -3.85 1.59 -6.78
CA SER A 233 -2.41 1.72 -6.94
C SER A 233 -1.77 0.36 -6.64
N LEU A 234 -0.87 -0.10 -7.48
CA LEU A 234 -0.16 -1.36 -7.25
C LEU A 234 1.22 -1.38 -7.90
N ASN A 235 2.09 -2.18 -7.32
CA ASN A 235 3.33 -2.66 -7.91
C ASN A 235 3.55 -4.13 -7.50
N GLU A 236 4.73 -4.67 -7.71
CA GLU A 236 5.03 -6.08 -7.42
C GLU A 236 4.95 -6.46 -5.93
N SER A 237 5.03 -5.49 -5.01
CA SER A 237 5.05 -5.72 -3.56
C SER A 237 3.89 -5.07 -2.80
N LYS A 238 3.18 -4.15 -3.41
CA LYS A 238 2.17 -3.33 -2.73
C LYS A 238 0.91 -3.19 -3.55
N ILE A 239 -0.23 -3.15 -2.86
CA ILE A 239 -1.51 -2.80 -3.44
C ILE A 239 -2.29 -1.89 -2.49
N ASP A 240 -2.96 -0.89 -3.04
CA ASP A 240 -3.88 0.02 -2.36
C ASP A 240 -5.13 0.16 -3.23
N ILE A 241 -6.25 -0.37 -2.75
CA ILE A 241 -7.53 -0.33 -3.43
C ILE A 241 -8.49 0.47 -2.56
N ILE A 242 -9.24 1.38 -3.15
CA ILE A 242 -10.41 1.96 -2.50
C ILE A 242 -11.64 1.51 -3.26
N VAL A 243 -12.56 0.93 -2.52
CA VAL A 243 -13.86 0.49 -3.01
C VAL A 243 -14.92 1.33 -2.33
N SER A 244 -15.80 1.95 -3.09
CA SER A 244 -16.83 2.85 -2.58
C SER A 244 -18.22 2.34 -2.91
N SER A 245 -19.17 2.55 -2.00
CA SER A 245 -20.59 2.33 -2.27
C SER A 245 -21.03 3.20 -3.43
N ASN A 246 -21.87 2.64 -4.31
CA ASN A 246 -22.51 3.39 -5.39
C ASN A 246 -23.61 4.31 -4.85
N ASP A 247 -24.14 4.01 -3.66
CA ASP A 247 -25.09 4.87 -2.96
C ASP A 247 -24.36 6.01 -2.29
N SER A 248 -24.91 7.21 -2.46
CA SER A 248 -24.39 8.43 -1.88
C SER A 248 -25.49 9.27 -1.24
N VAL A 249 -25.16 9.92 -0.15
CA VAL A 249 -26.07 10.84 0.55
C VAL A 249 -25.58 12.25 0.35
N TYR A 250 -26.46 13.13 -0.13
CA TYR A 250 -26.14 14.56 -0.21
C TYR A 250 -26.16 15.18 1.19
N VAL A 251 -25.12 15.92 1.49
CA VAL A 251 -24.94 16.62 2.77
C VAL A 251 -24.89 18.11 2.49
N GLU A 252 -25.97 18.82 2.85
CA GLU A 252 -26.19 20.24 2.54
C GLU A 252 -25.08 21.12 3.17
N GLU A 253 -24.67 20.81 4.39
CA GLU A 253 -23.68 21.58 5.15
C GLU A 253 -22.31 21.64 4.46
N ILE A 254 -21.98 20.65 3.66
CA ILE A 254 -20.73 20.59 2.89
C ILE A 254 -20.94 20.69 1.38
N GLN A 255 -22.18 20.81 0.95
CA GLN A 255 -22.61 20.87 -0.45
C GLN A 255 -21.97 19.76 -1.31
N SER A 256 -21.94 18.55 -0.79
CA SER A 256 -21.27 17.41 -1.40
C SER A 256 -21.99 16.09 -1.09
N TYR A 257 -21.75 15.10 -1.93
CA TYR A 257 -22.22 13.74 -1.70
C TYR A 257 -21.18 12.95 -0.91
N ILE A 258 -21.63 12.14 0.03
CA ILE A 258 -20.80 11.24 0.82
C ILE A 258 -21.23 9.79 0.54
N SER A 259 -20.26 8.92 0.26
CA SER A 259 -20.44 7.47 0.15
C SER A 259 -19.53 6.75 1.14
N SER A 260 -19.99 5.64 1.69
CA SER A 260 -19.15 4.73 2.45
C SER A 260 -18.11 4.09 1.55
N SER A 261 -16.91 3.91 2.06
CA SER A 261 -15.81 3.31 1.31
C SER A 261 -14.95 2.42 2.21
N ILE A 262 -14.25 1.47 1.59
CA ILE A 262 -13.29 0.60 2.26
C ILE A 262 -11.96 0.71 1.51
N SER A 263 -10.89 1.03 2.22
CA SER A 263 -9.52 0.94 1.71
C SER A 263 -8.94 -0.42 2.06
N ILE A 264 -8.49 -1.16 1.06
CA ILE A 264 -7.82 -2.45 1.16
C ILE A 264 -6.36 -2.22 0.80
N ARG A 265 -5.46 -2.45 1.74
CA ARG A 265 -4.02 -2.27 1.52
C ARG A 265 -3.25 -3.51 1.91
N ASN A 266 -2.31 -3.88 1.08
CA ASN A 266 -1.28 -4.84 1.41
C ASN A 266 0.11 -4.29 1.08
N ASN A 267 1.07 -4.54 1.95
CA ASN A 267 2.47 -4.23 1.71
C ASN A 267 3.31 -5.43 2.15
N ASP A 268 3.81 -6.14 1.19
CA ASP A 268 4.50 -7.40 1.35
C ASP A 268 6.02 -7.25 1.58
N LEU A 269 6.47 -6.08 1.98
CA LEU A 269 7.87 -5.80 2.30
C LEU A 269 8.27 -6.07 3.76
N GLY A 270 7.35 -6.63 4.58
CA GLY A 270 7.63 -7.04 5.96
C GLY A 270 7.47 -5.98 7.04
N ASN A 271 7.26 -4.72 6.68
CA ASN A 271 7.12 -3.61 7.62
C ASN A 271 5.68 -3.11 7.78
N LYS A 272 4.75 -3.67 7.04
CA LYS A 272 3.31 -3.38 7.10
C LYS A 272 2.53 -4.66 6.87
N SER A 273 1.20 -4.60 6.98
CA SER A 273 0.28 -5.73 6.98
C SER A 273 -0.81 -5.55 5.94
N LEU A 274 -1.55 -6.61 5.66
CA LEU A 274 -2.84 -6.53 5.01
C LEU A 274 -3.81 -5.80 5.95
N SER A 275 -4.50 -4.79 5.45
CA SER A 275 -5.43 -4.01 6.25
C SER A 275 -6.67 -3.60 5.47
N PHE A 276 -7.78 -3.58 6.18
CA PHE A 276 -9.07 -3.04 5.73
C PHE A 276 -9.39 -1.83 6.60
N THR A 277 -9.66 -0.70 5.99
CA THR A 277 -9.93 0.54 6.72
C THR A 277 -11.20 1.16 6.18
N ASN A 278 -12.14 1.44 7.08
CA ASN A 278 -13.33 2.20 6.73
C ASN A 278 -12.94 3.64 6.38
N THR A 279 -13.45 4.14 5.27
CA THR A 279 -13.18 5.49 4.76
C THR A 279 -14.48 6.09 4.26
N LEU A 280 -14.48 7.39 3.99
CA LEU A 280 -15.56 8.04 3.26
C LEU A 280 -15.04 8.59 1.95
N LYS A 281 -15.82 8.44 0.90
CA LYS A 281 -15.64 9.14 -0.35
C LYS A 281 -16.51 10.39 -0.35
N ILE A 282 -15.93 11.52 -0.69
CA ILE A 282 -16.64 12.79 -0.86
C ILE A 282 -16.54 13.21 -2.32
N THR A 283 -17.67 13.50 -2.93
CA THR A 283 -17.76 14.04 -4.29
C THR A 283 -18.64 15.27 -4.31
N ARG A 284 -18.23 16.29 -5.03
CA ARG A 284 -19.00 17.55 -5.12
C ARG A 284 -20.27 17.43 -5.95
N GLN A 285 -20.22 16.63 -7.01
CA GLN A 285 -21.35 16.29 -7.87
C GLN A 285 -21.38 14.79 -8.08
N GLN A 286 -22.55 14.20 -8.28
CA GLN A 286 -22.62 12.81 -8.70
C GLN A 286 -21.83 12.64 -10.02
N ASN A 287 -20.96 11.66 -10.05
CA ASN A 287 -20.15 11.29 -11.24
C ASN A 287 -19.08 12.32 -11.66
N THR A 288 -18.47 13.03 -10.71
CA THR A 288 -17.30 13.87 -11.03
C THR A 288 -15.98 13.14 -10.81
N GLU A 289 -14.97 13.48 -11.62
CA GLU A 289 -13.62 12.90 -11.59
C GLU A 289 -12.79 13.31 -10.35
N ARG A 290 -13.34 14.15 -9.46
CA ARG A 290 -12.61 14.70 -8.31
C ARG A 290 -13.20 14.19 -7.02
N GLU A 291 -12.63 13.09 -6.59
CA GLU A 291 -13.01 12.41 -5.37
C GLU A 291 -11.99 12.68 -4.27
N ILE A 292 -12.45 12.74 -3.03
CA ILE A 292 -11.62 12.85 -1.84
C ILE A 292 -11.92 11.67 -0.96
N TYR A 293 -10.87 11.07 -0.41
CA TYR A 293 -11.01 9.95 0.53
C TYR A 293 -10.63 10.41 1.92
N ILE A 294 -11.57 10.31 2.85
CA ILE A 294 -11.39 10.68 4.26
C ILE A 294 -11.15 9.43 5.09
N PHE A 295 -9.98 9.38 5.70
CA PHE A 295 -9.55 8.30 6.58
C PHE A 295 -9.81 8.69 8.04
N PRO A 296 -10.55 7.90 8.82
CA PRO A 296 -10.76 8.20 10.22
C PRO A 296 -9.43 8.05 10.99
N LYS A 297 -9.25 8.90 12.00
CA LYS A 297 -8.23 8.62 13.00
C LYS A 297 -8.64 7.39 13.76
N VAL A 298 -7.77 6.38 13.81
CA VAL A 298 -8.00 5.18 14.63
C VAL A 298 -8.13 5.62 16.08
N LYS A 299 -9.34 5.68 16.59
CA LYS A 299 -9.60 5.72 18.03
C LYS A 299 -9.66 4.28 18.49
N GLU A 300 -9.10 3.98 19.65
CA GLU A 300 -9.05 2.62 20.23
C GLU A 300 -10.46 1.98 20.35
N ASP A 301 -11.50 2.80 20.40
CA ASP A 301 -12.89 2.36 20.65
C ASP A 301 -13.76 2.18 19.39
N ILE A 302 -13.24 2.43 18.19
CA ILE A 302 -14.02 2.28 16.95
C ILE A 302 -13.29 1.27 16.06
N ASN A 303 -13.95 0.17 15.68
CA ASN A 303 -13.46 -0.84 14.75
C ASN A 303 -13.40 -0.27 13.30
N THR A 304 -12.63 0.80 13.11
CA THR A 304 -12.50 1.46 11.81
C THR A 304 -11.39 0.87 10.95
N LYS A 305 -10.53 0.05 11.54
CA LYS A 305 -9.38 -0.53 10.85
C LYS A 305 -9.09 -1.93 11.37
N THR A 306 -9.03 -2.85 10.46
CA THR A 306 -8.62 -4.23 10.70
C THR A 306 -7.23 -4.46 10.12
N ILE A 307 -6.31 -4.99 10.92
CA ILE A 307 -4.90 -5.21 10.55
C ILE A 307 -4.56 -6.68 10.72
N ILE A 308 -4.04 -7.29 9.68
CA ILE A 308 -3.56 -8.67 9.66
C ILE A 308 -2.04 -8.66 9.45
N ARG A 309 -1.31 -9.14 10.45
CA ARG A 309 0.15 -9.22 10.37
C ARG A 309 0.57 -10.41 9.51
N HIS A 310 1.64 -10.26 8.76
CA HIS A 310 2.20 -11.36 7.96
C HIS A 310 2.78 -12.53 8.79
N SER A 311 2.88 -12.39 10.10
CA SER A 311 3.21 -13.51 11.02
C SER A 311 1.97 -14.30 11.44
N GLU A 312 0.78 -13.89 11.04
CA GLU A 312 -0.49 -14.54 11.38
C GLU A 312 -0.89 -15.52 10.29
N GLY A 313 -1.38 -16.69 10.68
CA GLY A 313 -1.85 -17.72 9.75
C GLY A 313 -3.12 -17.30 9.02
N ILE A 314 -3.42 -17.99 7.90
CA ILE A 314 -4.53 -17.68 7.00
C ILE A 314 -5.91 -17.76 7.71
N GLU A 315 -6.06 -18.61 8.70
CA GLU A 315 -7.31 -18.71 9.49
C GLU A 315 -7.63 -17.39 10.21
N LYS A 316 -6.59 -16.70 10.70
CA LYS A 316 -6.77 -15.39 11.34
C LYS A 316 -7.08 -14.31 10.31
N VAL A 317 -6.51 -14.42 9.11
CA VAL A 317 -6.88 -13.55 7.98
C VAL A 317 -8.38 -13.63 7.74
N PHE A 318 -8.91 -14.84 7.63
CA PHE A 318 -10.34 -15.07 7.36
C PHE A 318 -11.23 -14.59 8.50
N ALA A 319 -10.89 -14.92 9.75
CA ALA A 319 -11.64 -14.43 10.92
C ALA A 319 -11.68 -12.90 10.98
N THR A 320 -10.61 -12.25 10.52
CA THR A 320 -10.49 -10.81 10.48
C THR A 320 -11.32 -10.20 9.35
N ILE A 321 -11.38 -10.87 8.20
CA ILE A 321 -12.20 -10.47 7.05
C ILE A 321 -13.69 -10.56 7.38
N ASP A 322 -14.10 -11.53 8.18
CA ASP A 322 -15.48 -11.68 8.63
C ASP A 322 -15.96 -10.48 9.48
N LEU A 323 -15.03 -9.69 10.05
CA LEU A 323 -15.34 -8.47 10.77
C LEU A 323 -15.58 -7.25 9.84
N ILE A 324 -15.38 -7.38 8.53
CA ILE A 324 -15.59 -6.25 7.59
C ILE A 324 -17.04 -5.75 7.63
N ASN A 325 -18.01 -6.63 7.88
CA ASN A 325 -19.40 -6.24 8.04
C ASN A 325 -19.59 -5.17 9.13
N GLY A 326 -18.89 -5.30 10.27
CA GLY A 326 -18.93 -4.31 11.36
C GLY A 326 -18.24 -2.99 11.02
N ILE A 327 -17.36 -2.95 10.03
CA ILE A 327 -16.72 -1.72 9.57
C ILE A 327 -17.74 -0.78 8.91
N MET A 328 -18.72 -1.32 8.16
CA MET A 328 -19.74 -0.53 7.49
C MET A 328 -20.69 0.16 8.49
N ASP A 329 -20.97 -0.47 9.63
CA ASP A 329 -21.85 0.09 10.68
C ASP A 329 -21.27 1.39 11.29
N SER A 330 -19.95 1.53 11.31
CA SER A 330 -19.27 2.72 11.86
C SER A 330 -19.34 3.95 10.92
N SER A 331 -19.74 3.79 9.67
CA SER A 331 -19.78 4.89 8.69
C SER A 331 -20.76 6.00 9.06
N SER A 332 -21.89 5.67 9.70
CA SER A 332 -22.87 6.65 10.14
C SER A 332 -22.35 7.59 11.24
N GLU A 333 -21.55 7.06 12.17
CA GLU A 333 -20.92 7.86 13.23
C GLU A 333 -19.82 8.75 12.65
N PHE A 334 -19.07 8.24 11.67
CA PHE A 334 -18.06 9.00 10.96
C PHE A 334 -18.66 10.19 10.19
N VAL A 335 -19.80 9.99 9.52
CA VAL A 335 -20.55 11.07 8.86
C VAL A 335 -20.99 12.13 9.87
N LYS A 336 -21.47 11.74 11.07
CA LYS A 336 -21.85 12.68 12.14
C LYS A 336 -20.65 13.52 12.61
N THR A 337 -19.46 12.89 12.79
CA THR A 337 -18.24 13.60 13.17
C THR A 337 -17.83 14.62 12.11
N PHE A 338 -17.92 14.23 10.83
CA PHE A 338 -17.62 15.13 9.72
C PHE A 338 -18.59 16.31 9.66
N LYS A 339 -19.89 16.10 9.83
CA LYS A 339 -20.90 17.17 9.88
C LYS A 339 -20.68 18.16 11.04
N GLY A 340 -20.20 17.69 12.19
CA GLY A 340 -20.01 18.53 13.38
C GLY A 340 -18.85 19.52 13.28
N PHE A 341 -17.88 19.24 12.43
CA PHE A 341 -16.58 19.94 12.44
C PHE A 341 -16.59 21.35 11.79
N HIS A 342 -17.48 21.59 10.81
CA HIS A 342 -17.39 22.79 9.94
C HIS A 342 -17.81 24.12 10.59
N LYS A 343 -18.19 24.12 11.87
CA LYS A 343 -18.75 25.32 12.51
C LYS A 343 -17.71 26.28 13.09
N THR A 344 -16.41 25.89 13.13
CA THR A 344 -15.45 26.60 14.00
C THR A 344 -14.14 27.08 13.35
N ASN A 345 -13.85 26.72 12.09
CA ASN A 345 -12.57 27.07 11.46
C ASN A 345 -12.76 27.80 10.13
N SER A 346 -11.91 28.78 9.87
CA SER A 346 -11.78 29.39 8.54
C SER A 346 -11.20 28.37 7.55
N TYR A 347 -11.76 28.30 6.33
CA TYR A 347 -11.31 27.37 5.31
C TYR A 347 -9.88 27.67 4.83
N ASP A 348 -9.49 28.95 4.81
CA ASP A 348 -8.10 29.32 4.51
C ASP A 348 -7.12 28.92 5.61
N GLU A 349 -7.54 28.89 6.88
CA GLU A 349 -6.74 28.31 7.96
C GLU A 349 -6.54 26.81 7.81
N LEU A 350 -7.57 26.06 7.39
CA LEU A 350 -7.44 24.63 7.11
C LEU A 350 -6.49 24.39 5.95
N ARG A 351 -6.59 25.16 4.86
CA ARG A 351 -5.64 25.15 3.75
C ARG A 351 -4.22 25.44 4.24
N ALA A 352 -4.05 26.47 5.07
CA ALA A 352 -2.74 26.86 5.61
C ALA A 352 -2.11 25.75 6.48
N LYS A 353 -2.90 25.01 7.24
CA LYS A 353 -2.42 23.86 8.02
C LYS A 353 -1.92 22.71 7.13
N ILE A 354 -2.56 22.47 5.98
CA ILE A 354 -2.04 21.52 5.00
C ILE A 354 -0.74 22.04 4.42
N GLU A 355 -0.71 23.29 3.93
CA GLU A 355 0.47 23.94 3.36
C GLU A 355 1.68 23.89 4.31
N GLU A 356 1.49 24.27 5.58
CA GLU A 356 2.53 24.23 6.61
C GLU A 356 3.23 22.87 6.67
N LYS A 357 2.44 21.78 6.67
CA LYS A 357 3.01 20.42 6.71
C LYS A 357 3.74 20.02 5.43
N LEU A 358 3.34 20.58 4.30
CA LEU A 358 3.99 20.32 3.01
C LEU A 358 5.35 21.02 2.86
N ILE A 359 5.53 22.19 3.50
CA ILE A 359 6.73 23.03 3.35
C ILE A 359 7.79 22.87 4.44
N THR A 360 7.48 22.18 5.55
CA THR A 360 8.45 21.97 6.63
C THR A 360 9.69 21.22 6.15
N ASN A 361 10.86 21.51 6.73
CA ASN A 361 12.13 20.91 6.33
C ASN A 361 12.16 19.38 6.42
N ASN A 362 11.40 18.82 7.36
CA ASN A 362 11.26 17.37 7.57
C ASN A 362 10.01 16.78 6.90
N SER A 363 9.38 17.52 5.98
CA SER A 363 8.19 17.05 5.29
C SER A 363 8.49 15.83 4.42
N PRO A 364 7.70 14.75 4.53
CA PRO A 364 7.81 13.62 3.62
C PRO A 364 7.46 14.03 2.17
N PHE A 365 6.71 15.12 1.99
CA PHE A 365 6.24 15.64 0.68
C PHE A 365 7.23 16.58 0.00
N LYS A 366 8.43 16.78 0.55
CA LYS A 366 9.42 17.75 0.03
C LYS A 366 9.74 17.57 -1.46
N GLY A 367 9.70 16.33 -1.97
CA GLY A 367 9.95 16.01 -3.38
C GLY A 367 8.77 16.31 -4.32
N VAL A 368 7.56 16.54 -3.80
CA VAL A 368 6.35 16.71 -4.62
C VAL A 368 6.04 18.20 -4.76
N LYS A 369 6.66 18.83 -5.77
CA LYS A 369 6.51 20.29 -6.02
C LYS A 369 5.08 20.67 -6.35
N GLU A 370 4.41 19.88 -7.18
CA GLU A 370 3.03 20.12 -7.64
C GLU A 370 2.06 20.21 -6.45
N LEU A 371 2.24 19.37 -5.44
CA LEU A 371 1.41 19.38 -4.25
C LEU A 371 1.61 20.67 -3.42
N ARG A 372 2.84 21.14 -3.29
CA ARG A 372 3.14 22.39 -2.61
C ARG A 372 2.57 23.59 -3.36
N ASP A 373 2.72 23.61 -4.69
CA ASP A 373 2.21 24.70 -5.54
C ASP A 373 0.68 24.75 -5.50
N LEU A 374 0.00 23.59 -5.38
CA LEU A 374 -1.45 23.50 -5.27
C LEU A 374 -1.99 24.16 -3.99
N PHE A 375 -1.36 23.91 -2.82
CA PHE A 375 -1.83 24.43 -1.52
C PHE A 375 -1.23 25.80 -1.16
N LYS A 376 -0.32 26.32 -1.97
CA LYS A 376 0.29 27.64 -1.72
C LYS A 376 -0.76 28.73 -1.70
N ARG A 377 -0.67 29.63 -0.72
CA ARG A 377 -1.55 30.81 -0.65
C ARG A 377 -1.38 31.67 -1.90
N SER A 378 -2.49 31.98 -2.52
CA SER A 378 -2.55 32.85 -3.69
C SER A 378 -3.53 34.00 -3.42
N ALA A 379 -3.12 35.22 -3.72
CA ALA A 379 -4.01 36.40 -3.64
C ALA A 379 -5.19 36.32 -4.62
N VAL A 380 -5.07 35.51 -5.66
CA VAL A 380 -6.09 35.33 -6.70
C VAL A 380 -7.08 34.22 -6.36
N GLN A 381 -6.70 33.26 -5.52
CA GLN A 381 -7.54 32.12 -5.12
C GLN A 381 -7.78 32.13 -3.61
N SER A 382 -8.69 32.96 -3.18
CA SER A 382 -9.18 32.93 -1.81
C SER A 382 -10.02 31.66 -1.56
N ILE A 383 -9.70 30.91 -0.52
CA ILE A 383 -10.49 29.76 -0.05
C ILE A 383 -11.53 30.29 0.96
N ASP A 384 -12.62 30.77 0.42
CA ASP A 384 -13.72 31.41 1.18
C ASP A 384 -14.83 30.44 1.57
N ASN A 385 -14.83 29.23 1.01
CA ASN A 385 -15.81 28.20 1.32
C ASN A 385 -15.22 26.79 1.26
N LEU A 386 -15.91 25.84 1.90
CA LEU A 386 -15.51 24.45 1.97
C LEU A 386 -15.39 23.80 0.60
N ALA A 387 -16.30 24.12 -0.32
CA ALA A 387 -16.30 23.50 -1.65
C ALA A 387 -15.01 23.77 -2.43
N LYS A 388 -14.43 24.98 -2.30
CA LYS A 388 -13.12 25.29 -2.90
C LYS A 388 -11.98 24.52 -2.24
N LEU A 389 -12.02 24.34 -0.91
CA LEU A 389 -11.02 23.52 -0.21
C LEU A 389 -11.12 22.06 -0.62
N LEU A 390 -12.33 21.51 -0.71
CA LEU A 390 -12.55 20.13 -1.16
C LEU A 390 -12.11 19.95 -2.62
N ASP A 391 -12.38 20.91 -3.53
CA ASP A 391 -11.88 20.85 -4.91
C ASP A 391 -10.34 20.83 -4.97
N MET A 392 -9.68 21.61 -4.11
CA MET A 392 -8.22 21.58 -3.98
C MET A 392 -7.70 20.24 -3.48
N CYS A 393 -8.35 19.64 -2.47
CA CYS A 393 -8.02 18.32 -1.98
C CYS A 393 -8.25 17.23 -3.04
N GLY A 394 -9.32 17.32 -3.83
CA GLY A 394 -9.57 16.41 -4.95
C GLY A 394 -8.50 16.52 -6.05
N LYS A 395 -8.01 17.73 -6.36
CA LYS A 395 -6.85 17.90 -7.26
C LYS A 395 -5.58 17.25 -6.69
N ALA A 396 -5.39 17.29 -5.38
CA ALA A 396 -4.25 16.64 -4.72
C ALA A 396 -4.30 15.10 -4.84
N GLU A 397 -5.49 14.50 -4.86
CA GLU A 397 -5.65 13.06 -5.12
C GLU A 397 -5.17 12.65 -6.53
N MET A 398 -5.25 13.55 -7.50
CA MET A 398 -4.83 13.29 -8.89
C MET A 398 -3.33 13.45 -9.10
N ILE A 399 -2.59 14.03 -8.14
CA ILE A 399 -1.14 14.20 -8.25
C ILE A 399 -0.45 12.84 -8.10
N ASP A 400 0.47 12.59 -9.03
CA ASP A 400 1.34 11.42 -8.99
C ASP A 400 2.30 11.46 -7.82
N MET A 401 2.30 10.41 -7.03
CA MET A 401 3.25 10.23 -5.94
C MET A 401 3.32 8.77 -5.48
N ASP A 402 4.39 8.43 -4.77
CA ASP A 402 4.58 7.12 -4.16
C ASP A 402 3.41 6.73 -3.24
N PHE A 403 3.13 5.42 -3.13
CA PHE A 403 2.07 4.84 -2.30
C PHE A 403 2.03 5.38 -0.87
N ASP A 404 3.20 5.39 -0.22
CA ASP A 404 3.26 5.79 1.19
C ASP A 404 3.05 7.29 1.34
N LEU A 405 3.47 8.09 0.35
CA LEU A 405 3.19 9.52 0.30
C LEU A 405 1.71 9.80 0.07
N LYS A 406 1.07 9.09 -0.89
CA LYS A 406 -0.36 9.22 -1.17
C LYS A 406 -1.18 8.92 0.09
N PHE A 407 -0.84 7.85 0.78
CA PHE A 407 -1.52 7.47 2.01
C PHE A 407 -1.34 8.52 3.13
N LYS A 408 -0.12 9.00 3.33
CA LYS A 408 0.17 10.09 4.28
C LYS A 408 -0.59 11.37 3.94
N LEU A 409 -0.72 11.69 2.65
CA LEU A 409 -1.50 12.85 2.19
C LEU A 409 -2.98 12.71 2.56
N ARG A 410 -3.58 11.55 2.32
CA ARG A 410 -4.97 11.24 2.67
C ARG A 410 -5.20 11.41 4.17
N TYR A 411 -4.29 10.91 5.02
CA TYR A 411 -4.38 11.13 6.47
C TYR A 411 -4.19 12.59 6.87
N LEU A 412 -3.24 13.31 6.26
CA LEU A 412 -3.05 14.73 6.52
C LEU A 412 -4.32 15.53 6.20
N ILE A 413 -4.88 15.34 5.02
CA ILE A 413 -6.12 15.99 4.58
C ILE A 413 -7.26 15.64 5.54
N SER A 414 -7.41 14.35 5.88
CA SER A 414 -8.45 13.88 6.79
C SER A 414 -8.32 14.50 8.19
N ASN A 415 -7.11 14.52 8.75
CA ASN A 415 -6.87 15.12 10.06
C ASN A 415 -7.14 16.62 10.10
N VAL A 416 -6.79 17.33 9.02
CA VAL A 416 -7.09 18.76 8.91
C VAL A 416 -8.61 18.98 8.77
N LEU A 417 -9.27 18.23 7.90
CA LEU A 417 -10.71 18.40 7.64
C LEU A 417 -11.59 17.92 8.78
N LEU A 418 -11.20 16.90 9.55
CA LEU A 418 -11.99 16.36 10.66
C LEU A 418 -11.69 17.00 12.00
N TYR A 419 -10.45 17.39 12.25
CA TYR A 419 -9.99 17.76 13.59
C TYR A 419 -9.22 19.09 13.62
N GLY A 420 -9.01 19.75 12.48
CA GLY A 420 -8.18 20.95 12.37
C GLY A 420 -6.72 20.75 12.77
N LYS A 421 -6.19 19.53 12.66
CA LYS A 421 -4.83 19.16 13.05
C LYS A 421 -4.03 18.74 11.82
N ASN A 422 -2.78 19.19 11.71
CA ASN A 422 -1.88 18.86 10.60
C ASN A 422 -0.92 17.70 10.91
N ASN A 423 -1.36 16.73 11.71
CA ASN A 423 -0.57 15.53 11.98
C ASN A 423 -0.62 14.59 10.78
N VAL A 424 0.54 14.03 10.44
CA VAL A 424 0.67 12.90 9.51
C VAL A 424 0.93 11.68 10.39
N GLU A 425 -0.17 11.00 10.80
CA GLU A 425 -0.21 9.95 11.85
C GLU A 425 0.21 10.38 13.24
#